data_20c864b1b65b97aee4be4f4cabcbef05
#
_entry.id   20c864b1b65b97aee4be4f4cabcbef05
#
_cell.length_a   1.000
_cell.length_b   1.000
_cell.length_c   1.000
_cell.angle_alpha   90.00
_cell.angle_beta   90.00
_cell.angle_gamma   90.00
#
_symmetry.space_group_name_H-M   'P 1'
#
loop_
_entity.id
_entity.type
_entity.pdbx_description
1 polymer ?
#
loop_
_entity_poly.entity_id
_entity_poly.type
_entity_poly.pdbx_seq_one_letter_code
_entity_poly.pdbx_strand_id
1 'polypeptide(L)'
;MASQTIAVACSIDDRYALPLAVMLESLAACLSPPWQMRVYLLHRNLSQPVRDGIASLVDLHPITLSGTCLGRLPRDHRYPLEAAAPLFLPVLLPADIGRVLFLDADMLVLDDIGPLWSHDLAGRAWAATVDPAIPLCRSPRGVPRSIGRGIPADAPYCNAGVMLIDVEAWRQRGVAERALDFIGRIADRVDFLHQEALNATAWNDWTPLDPRWNLPATVGRRFDQTSVEAAAAPGIVHFAGRMKPWRMRIAGRFADPYARVLARVVDRLPAQNRTMRDALVSLYDRVLRDWCYPWERFIWERRLL
;
A
#
# COMPACT_ATOMS: atom_id res chain seq x y z
N MET A 1 -19.86 -23.68 -0.26
CA MET A 1 -20.31 -22.28 -0.20
C MET A 1 -19.91 -21.62 -1.52
N ALA A 2 -20.73 -20.71 -2.06
CA ALA A 2 -20.35 -19.97 -3.26
C ALA A 2 -19.10 -19.14 -2.96
N SER A 3 -18.16 -19.11 -3.91
CA SER A 3 -16.95 -18.26 -3.83
C SER A 3 -17.36 -16.78 -3.82
N GLN A 4 -16.73 -15.99 -2.96
CA GLN A 4 -16.92 -14.55 -2.87
C GLN A 4 -15.64 -13.86 -3.33
N THR A 5 -15.76 -12.80 -4.14
CA THR A 5 -14.61 -12.13 -4.73
C THR A 5 -14.28 -10.84 -4.00
N ILE A 6 -13.04 -10.70 -3.55
CA ILE A 6 -12.44 -9.45 -3.09
C ILE A 6 -11.84 -8.73 -4.30
N ALA A 7 -12.31 -7.53 -4.60
CA ALA A 7 -11.71 -6.65 -5.58
C ALA A 7 -10.51 -5.94 -4.95
N VAL A 8 -9.30 -6.26 -5.41
CA VAL A 8 -8.05 -5.62 -4.99
C VAL A 8 -7.56 -4.69 -6.09
N ALA A 9 -7.16 -3.48 -5.75
CA ALA A 9 -6.58 -2.54 -6.69
C ALA A 9 -5.17 -2.14 -6.29
N CYS A 10 -4.29 -2.02 -7.28
CA CYS A 10 -2.90 -1.58 -7.11
C CYS A 10 -2.52 -0.64 -8.25
N SER A 11 -1.46 0.13 -8.07
CA SER A 11 -0.92 0.97 -9.14
C SER A 11 0.61 0.92 -9.17
N ILE A 12 1.19 0.60 -10.33
CA ILE A 12 2.65 0.50 -10.50
C ILE A 12 3.14 0.96 -11.87
N ASP A 13 4.44 1.21 -11.93
CA ASP A 13 5.27 1.12 -13.14
C ASP A 13 6.11 -0.18 -13.12
N ASP A 14 6.87 -0.46 -14.19
CA ASP A 14 7.71 -1.66 -14.30
C ASP A 14 8.72 -1.82 -13.15
N ARG A 15 9.16 -0.74 -12.52
CA ARG A 15 10.13 -0.77 -11.40
C ARG A 15 9.53 -1.37 -10.13
N TYR A 16 8.21 -1.33 -9.99
CA TYR A 16 7.49 -1.88 -8.86
C TYR A 16 6.86 -3.26 -9.13
N ALA A 17 7.20 -3.89 -10.26
CA ALA A 17 6.70 -5.22 -10.60
C ALA A 17 7.08 -6.28 -9.55
N LEU A 18 8.33 -6.30 -9.11
CA LEU A 18 8.81 -7.28 -8.14
C LEU A 18 8.19 -7.11 -6.75
N PRO A 19 8.15 -5.92 -6.13
CA PRO A 19 7.43 -5.73 -4.87
C PRO A 19 5.94 -6.06 -5.00
N LEU A 20 5.28 -5.68 -6.09
CA LEU A 20 3.88 -6.05 -6.31
C LEU A 20 3.69 -7.58 -6.36
N ALA A 21 4.57 -8.31 -7.06
CA ALA A 21 4.50 -9.77 -7.10
C ALA A 21 4.65 -10.40 -5.70
N VAL A 22 5.53 -9.86 -4.86
CA VAL A 22 5.67 -10.29 -3.46
C VAL A 22 4.40 -10.02 -2.67
N MET A 23 3.82 -8.84 -2.81
CA MET A 23 2.58 -8.47 -2.13
C MET A 23 1.44 -9.40 -2.54
N LEU A 24 1.22 -9.61 -3.85
CA LEU A 24 0.14 -10.46 -4.36
C LEU A 24 0.30 -11.93 -3.99
N GLU A 25 1.53 -12.48 -4.06
CA GLU A 25 1.81 -13.85 -3.64
C GLU A 25 1.56 -14.04 -2.14
N SER A 26 1.99 -13.09 -1.30
CA SER A 26 1.74 -13.15 0.15
C SER A 26 0.25 -13.04 0.46
N LEU A 27 -0.48 -12.20 -0.26
CA LEU A 27 -1.92 -12.06 -0.12
C LEU A 27 -2.66 -13.34 -0.53
N ALA A 28 -2.31 -13.93 -1.69
CA ALA A 28 -2.88 -15.19 -2.14
C ALA A 28 -2.65 -16.33 -1.15
N ALA A 29 -1.45 -16.37 -0.54
CA ALA A 29 -1.09 -17.40 0.44
C ALA A 29 -1.83 -17.27 1.77
N CYS A 30 -2.29 -16.07 2.14
CA CYS A 30 -3.03 -15.81 3.39
C CYS A 30 -4.55 -15.84 3.22
N LEU A 31 -5.04 -15.78 1.99
CA LEU A 31 -6.48 -15.69 1.72
C LEU A 31 -7.18 -17.03 1.98
N SER A 32 -8.20 -17.02 2.85
CA SER A 32 -8.95 -18.21 3.24
C SER A 32 -10.31 -18.30 2.52
N PRO A 33 -10.84 -19.51 2.26
CA PRO A 33 -12.21 -19.67 1.76
C PRO A 33 -13.24 -18.98 2.67
N PRO A 34 -14.34 -18.44 2.14
CA PRO A 34 -14.79 -18.57 0.73
C PRO A 34 -14.19 -17.53 -0.23
N TRP A 35 -13.19 -16.77 0.21
CA TRP A 35 -12.68 -15.62 -0.52
C TRP A 35 -11.78 -16.03 -1.68
N GLN A 36 -11.97 -15.33 -2.80
CA GLN A 36 -11.05 -15.28 -3.94
C GLN A 36 -10.73 -13.82 -4.22
N MET A 37 -9.59 -13.52 -4.83
CA MET A 37 -9.27 -12.15 -5.21
C MET A 37 -9.28 -11.96 -6.72
N ARG A 38 -9.66 -10.74 -7.14
CA ARG A 38 -9.50 -10.22 -8.49
C ARG A 38 -8.70 -8.94 -8.40
N VAL A 39 -7.63 -8.82 -9.19
CA VAL A 39 -6.66 -7.73 -9.11
C VAL A 39 -6.84 -6.76 -10.26
N TYR A 40 -7.21 -5.53 -9.96
CA TYR A 40 -7.27 -4.40 -10.89
C TYR A 40 -5.96 -3.63 -10.83
N LEU A 41 -5.14 -3.74 -11.86
CA LEU A 41 -3.80 -3.13 -11.90
C LEU A 41 -3.79 -1.87 -12.76
N LEU A 42 -3.71 -0.72 -12.11
CA LEU A 42 -3.63 0.59 -12.77
C LEU A 42 -2.18 0.86 -13.21
N HIS A 43 -2.02 1.25 -14.47
CA HIS A 43 -0.70 1.56 -15.04
C HIS A 43 -0.79 2.53 -16.22
N ARG A 44 0.31 3.20 -16.55
CA ARG A 44 0.41 4.01 -17.78
C ARG A 44 0.83 3.15 -18.96
N ASN A 45 1.92 2.44 -18.84
CA ASN A 45 2.57 1.70 -19.92
C ASN A 45 3.37 0.49 -19.40
N LEU A 46 2.71 -0.33 -18.57
CA LEU A 46 3.34 -1.57 -18.07
C LEU A 46 3.71 -2.48 -19.24
N SER A 47 4.96 -2.99 -19.24
CA SER A 47 5.44 -3.88 -20.30
C SER A 47 4.70 -5.21 -20.32
N GLN A 48 4.56 -5.82 -21.53
CA GLN A 48 3.86 -7.09 -21.67
C GLN A 48 4.49 -8.21 -20.81
N PRO A 49 5.82 -8.39 -20.78
CA PRO A 49 6.43 -9.42 -19.94
C PRO A 49 6.15 -9.27 -18.44
N VAL A 50 6.02 -8.03 -17.94
CA VAL A 50 5.64 -7.77 -16.54
C VAL A 50 4.18 -8.12 -16.32
N ARG A 51 3.28 -7.75 -17.24
CA ARG A 51 1.86 -8.15 -17.15
C ARG A 51 1.68 -9.65 -17.11
N ASP A 52 2.35 -10.37 -18.02
CA ASP A 52 2.30 -11.83 -18.09
C ASP A 52 2.84 -12.48 -16.82
N GLY A 53 3.94 -11.96 -16.27
CA GLY A 53 4.52 -12.42 -15.02
C GLY A 53 3.55 -12.28 -13.85
N ILE A 54 2.90 -11.12 -13.71
CA ILE A 54 1.91 -10.89 -12.65
C ILE A 54 0.64 -11.70 -12.88
N ALA A 55 0.15 -11.81 -14.12
CA ALA A 55 -1.01 -12.63 -14.46
C ALA A 55 -0.81 -14.13 -14.19
N SER A 56 0.45 -14.59 -14.13
CA SER A 56 0.77 -15.97 -13.73
C SER A 56 0.55 -16.24 -12.23
N LEU A 57 0.36 -15.19 -11.42
CA LEU A 57 0.17 -15.29 -9.97
C LEU A 57 -1.30 -15.14 -9.55
N VAL A 58 -2.08 -14.33 -10.28
CA VAL A 58 -3.41 -13.89 -9.85
C VAL A 58 -4.36 -13.67 -11.04
N ASP A 59 -5.69 -13.61 -10.78
CA ASP A 59 -6.69 -13.13 -11.74
C ASP A 59 -6.49 -11.62 -11.96
N LEU A 60 -5.72 -11.26 -13.00
CA LEU A 60 -5.24 -9.91 -13.29
C LEU A 60 -6.11 -9.18 -14.32
N HIS A 61 -6.59 -8.00 -13.96
CA HIS A 61 -7.33 -7.08 -14.83
C HIS A 61 -6.55 -5.75 -14.97
N PRO A 62 -5.70 -5.59 -15.99
CA PRO A 62 -4.94 -4.37 -16.19
C PRO A 62 -5.84 -3.22 -16.65
N ILE A 63 -5.66 -2.05 -16.05
CA ILE A 63 -6.39 -0.82 -16.38
C ILE A 63 -5.38 0.26 -16.77
N THR A 64 -5.44 0.71 -18.03
CA THR A 64 -4.55 1.77 -18.51
C THR A 64 -5.06 3.14 -18.06
N LEU A 65 -4.21 3.92 -17.39
CA LEU A 65 -4.48 5.32 -17.05
C LEU A 65 -4.51 6.15 -18.33
N SER A 66 -5.68 6.63 -18.70
CA SER A 66 -5.89 7.42 -19.92
C SER A 66 -5.31 8.84 -19.79
N GLY A 67 -5.10 9.50 -20.94
CA GLY A 67 -4.72 10.91 -20.98
C GLY A 67 -5.72 11.84 -20.28
N THR A 68 -7.01 11.47 -20.21
CA THR A 68 -8.05 12.22 -19.50
C THR A 68 -7.80 12.25 -17.98
N CYS A 69 -7.42 11.11 -17.38
CA CYS A 69 -7.04 11.05 -15.98
C CYS A 69 -5.74 11.83 -15.72
N LEU A 70 -4.73 11.58 -16.55
CA LEU A 70 -3.40 12.17 -16.40
C LEU A 70 -3.39 13.69 -16.65
N GLY A 71 -4.27 14.19 -17.53
CA GLY A 71 -4.40 15.61 -17.83
C GLY A 71 -4.95 16.45 -16.67
N ARG A 72 -5.50 15.81 -15.65
CA ARG A 72 -5.96 16.46 -14.40
C ARG A 72 -4.85 16.65 -13.37
N LEU A 73 -3.69 16.03 -13.57
CA LEU A 73 -2.54 16.13 -12.68
C LEU A 73 -1.53 17.16 -13.21
N PRO A 74 -0.82 17.87 -12.34
CA PRO A 74 0.26 18.78 -12.74
C PRO A 74 1.35 18.03 -13.51
N ARG A 75 1.92 18.67 -14.56
CA ARG A 75 2.94 18.04 -15.41
C ARG A 75 4.30 17.90 -14.73
N ASP A 76 4.60 18.83 -13.84
CA ASP A 76 5.92 18.98 -13.19
C ASP A 76 5.83 18.62 -11.70
N HIS A 77 5.52 17.38 -11.37
CA HIS A 77 5.52 16.95 -9.96
C HIS A 77 6.59 15.88 -9.67
N ARG A 78 7.04 15.84 -8.41
CA ARG A 78 8.11 14.95 -7.92
C ARG A 78 7.71 13.47 -7.87
N TYR A 79 6.42 13.16 -7.92
CA TYR A 79 5.90 11.80 -7.76
C TYR A 79 5.47 11.23 -9.11
N PRO A 80 5.63 9.92 -9.32
CA PRO A 80 5.07 9.26 -10.49
C PRO A 80 3.56 9.42 -10.50
N LEU A 81 2.96 9.57 -11.67
CA LEU A 81 1.51 9.76 -11.83
C LEU A 81 0.70 8.59 -11.25
N GLU A 82 1.31 7.42 -11.24
CA GLU A 82 0.77 6.22 -10.63
C GLU A 82 0.48 6.38 -9.12
N ALA A 83 1.21 7.28 -8.43
CA ALA A 83 0.94 7.60 -7.03
C ALA A 83 -0.42 8.30 -6.82
N ALA A 84 -0.98 8.95 -7.84
CA ALA A 84 -2.32 9.54 -7.78
C ALA A 84 -3.42 8.61 -8.32
N ALA A 85 -3.07 7.45 -8.86
CA ALA A 85 -3.99 6.52 -9.47
C ALA A 85 -5.16 6.10 -8.56
N PRO A 86 -5.01 5.95 -7.23
CA PRO A 86 -6.12 5.63 -6.34
C PRO A 86 -7.30 6.60 -6.44
N LEU A 87 -7.04 7.87 -6.73
CA LEU A 87 -8.10 8.88 -6.88
C LEU A 87 -9.03 8.59 -8.07
N PHE A 88 -8.53 7.89 -9.09
CA PHE A 88 -9.30 7.57 -10.30
C PHE A 88 -10.01 6.21 -10.22
N LEU A 89 -9.78 5.40 -9.19
CA LEU A 89 -10.38 4.07 -9.06
C LEU A 89 -11.90 4.06 -9.30
N PRO A 90 -12.69 4.94 -8.65
CA PRO A 90 -14.13 4.90 -8.83
C PRO A 90 -14.62 5.19 -10.24
N VAL A 91 -13.79 5.82 -11.08
CA VAL A 91 -14.11 6.12 -12.50
C VAL A 91 -13.62 5.02 -13.44
N LEU A 92 -12.54 4.32 -13.05
CA LEU A 92 -11.86 3.36 -13.91
C LEU A 92 -12.31 1.91 -13.68
N LEU A 93 -12.83 1.60 -12.49
CA LEU A 93 -13.34 0.27 -12.19
C LEU A 93 -14.62 -0.04 -12.95
N PRO A 94 -14.85 -1.33 -13.30
CA PRO A 94 -16.13 -1.79 -13.85
C PRO A 94 -17.32 -1.35 -12.97
N ALA A 95 -18.46 -1.08 -13.59
CA ALA A 95 -19.62 -0.48 -12.92
C ALA A 95 -20.24 -1.40 -11.85
N ASP A 96 -20.01 -2.71 -11.94
CA ASP A 96 -20.47 -3.72 -10.99
C ASP A 96 -19.61 -3.81 -9.73
N ILE A 97 -18.46 -3.13 -9.69
CA ILE A 97 -17.59 -3.10 -8.51
C ILE A 97 -18.06 -2.01 -7.55
N GLY A 98 -18.78 -2.41 -6.50
CA GLY A 98 -19.26 -1.50 -5.45
C GLY A 98 -18.26 -1.25 -4.34
N ARG A 99 -17.30 -2.16 -4.12
CA ARG A 99 -16.26 -2.07 -3.08
C ARG A 99 -14.92 -2.51 -3.62
N VAL A 100 -13.84 -1.84 -3.20
CA VAL A 100 -12.47 -2.19 -3.60
C VAL A 100 -11.49 -1.97 -2.44
N LEU A 101 -10.52 -2.87 -2.31
CA LEU A 101 -9.39 -2.73 -1.41
C LEU A 101 -8.18 -2.26 -2.23
N PHE A 102 -7.78 -1.01 -2.03
CA PHE A 102 -6.54 -0.49 -2.60
C PHE A 102 -5.36 -0.84 -1.69
N LEU A 103 -4.28 -1.33 -2.28
CA LEU A 103 -3.03 -1.67 -1.61
C LEU A 103 -1.84 -1.08 -2.37
N ASP A 104 -0.95 -0.41 -1.66
CA ASP A 104 0.36 -0.05 -2.21
C ASP A 104 1.16 -1.33 -2.53
N ALA A 105 2.01 -1.27 -3.55
CA ALA A 105 2.76 -2.44 -4.03
C ALA A 105 3.89 -2.88 -3.10
N ASP A 106 4.32 -2.03 -2.17
CA ASP A 106 5.45 -2.25 -1.26
C ASP A 106 5.03 -2.81 0.10
N MET A 107 4.19 -3.84 0.06
CA MET A 107 3.63 -4.49 1.25
C MET A 107 3.98 -5.97 1.33
N LEU A 108 3.81 -6.52 2.53
CA LEU A 108 3.81 -7.96 2.81
C LEU A 108 2.57 -8.30 3.61
N VAL A 109 1.71 -9.15 3.06
CA VAL A 109 0.50 -9.64 3.73
C VAL A 109 0.88 -10.84 4.59
N LEU A 110 0.44 -10.84 5.86
CA LEU A 110 0.80 -11.86 6.85
C LEU A 110 -0.41 -12.54 7.48
N ASP A 111 -1.63 -12.06 7.19
CA ASP A 111 -2.86 -12.62 7.71
C ASP A 111 -4.00 -12.52 6.69
N ASP A 112 -5.09 -13.26 6.91
CA ASP A 112 -6.28 -13.24 6.06
C ASP A 112 -6.92 -11.84 6.03
N ILE A 113 -7.11 -11.31 4.82
CA ILE A 113 -7.74 -10.00 4.61
C ILE A 113 -9.27 -10.04 4.61
N GLY A 114 -9.91 -11.19 4.78
CA GLY A 114 -11.36 -11.31 4.87
C GLY A 114 -11.99 -10.41 5.95
N PRO A 115 -11.43 -10.34 7.18
CA PRO A 115 -11.87 -9.39 8.20
C PRO A 115 -11.70 -7.91 7.79
N LEU A 116 -10.60 -7.56 7.11
CA LEU A 116 -10.39 -6.21 6.56
C LEU A 116 -11.45 -5.88 5.50
N TRP A 117 -11.70 -6.80 4.56
CA TRP A 117 -12.72 -6.64 3.53
C TRP A 117 -14.11 -6.44 4.10
N SER A 118 -14.43 -7.12 5.19
CA SER A 118 -15.74 -7.09 5.86
C SER A 118 -15.91 -5.92 6.82
N HIS A 119 -14.89 -5.03 6.94
CA HIS A 119 -14.95 -3.87 7.84
C HIS A 119 -16.14 -2.96 7.50
N ASP A 120 -16.90 -2.55 8.53
CA ASP A 120 -18.00 -1.62 8.37
C ASP A 120 -17.46 -0.19 8.18
N LEU A 121 -17.78 0.43 7.07
CA LEU A 121 -17.40 1.80 6.77
C LEU A 121 -18.24 2.85 7.54
N ALA A 122 -19.22 2.42 8.33
CA ALA A 122 -20.10 3.30 9.13
C ALA A 122 -20.70 4.47 8.30
N GLY A 123 -21.06 4.18 7.04
CA GLY A 123 -21.60 5.18 6.10
C GLY A 123 -20.54 6.16 5.56
N ARG A 124 -19.26 5.96 5.79
CA ARG A 124 -18.18 6.76 5.20
C ARG A 124 -17.81 6.25 3.81
N ALA A 125 -17.11 7.07 3.03
CA ALA A 125 -16.71 6.70 1.68
C ALA A 125 -15.56 5.68 1.65
N TRP A 126 -14.75 5.62 2.72
CA TRP A 126 -13.61 4.74 2.78
C TRP A 126 -13.11 4.52 4.21
N ALA A 127 -12.21 3.55 4.38
CA ALA A 127 -11.49 3.28 5.62
C ALA A 127 -9.97 3.18 5.36
N ALA A 128 -9.16 3.64 6.31
CA ALA A 128 -7.70 3.52 6.30
C ALA A 128 -7.15 3.50 7.73
N THR A 129 -5.86 3.23 7.89
CA THR A 129 -5.21 3.36 9.20
C THR A 129 -4.76 4.81 9.45
N VAL A 130 -4.71 5.22 10.71
CA VAL A 130 -4.02 6.45 11.09
C VAL A 130 -2.53 6.31 10.78
N ASP A 131 -1.91 7.34 10.20
CA ASP A 131 -0.47 7.33 9.93
C ASP A 131 0.31 7.49 11.25
N PRO A 132 1.13 6.50 11.66
CA PRO A 132 1.80 6.57 12.96
C PRO A 132 2.92 7.61 13.01
N ALA A 133 3.44 8.06 11.86
CA ALA A 133 4.43 9.13 11.79
C ALA A 133 3.79 10.53 11.72
N ILE A 134 2.51 10.59 11.32
CA ILE A 134 1.72 11.81 11.17
C ILE A 134 0.32 11.56 11.77
N PRO A 135 0.18 11.41 13.09
CA PRO A 135 -1.07 10.92 13.69
C PRO A 135 -2.25 11.88 13.52
N LEU A 136 -2.00 13.16 13.36
CA LEU A 136 -3.03 14.18 13.23
C LEU A 136 -2.82 15.04 11.98
N CYS A 137 -3.88 15.55 11.39
CA CYS A 137 -3.82 16.51 10.28
C CYS A 137 -2.99 17.75 10.63
N ARG A 138 -2.90 18.13 11.91
CA ARG A 138 -2.08 19.24 12.40
C ARG A 138 -0.67 18.88 12.85
N SER A 139 -0.25 17.63 12.72
CA SER A 139 1.15 17.25 12.94
C SER A 139 2.10 18.08 12.07
N PRO A 140 3.36 18.26 12.43
CA PRO A 140 4.31 19.12 11.68
C PRO A 140 4.45 18.77 10.20
N ARG A 141 4.24 17.50 9.84
CA ARG A 141 4.25 16.99 8.44
C ARG A 141 2.84 16.66 7.92
N GLY A 142 1.80 17.04 8.64
CA GLY A 142 0.41 16.91 8.22
C GLY A 142 -0.01 18.02 7.26
N VAL A 143 -1.33 18.28 7.19
CA VAL A 143 -1.87 19.32 6.32
C VAL A 143 -1.43 20.71 6.77
N PRO A 144 -0.77 21.52 5.91
CA PRO A 144 -0.35 22.88 6.28
C PRO A 144 -1.53 23.73 6.74
N ARG A 145 -1.35 24.49 7.82
CA ARG A 145 -2.43 25.34 8.42
C ARG A 145 -3.02 26.35 7.44
N SER A 146 -2.21 26.87 6.52
CA SER A 146 -2.66 27.79 5.48
C SER A 146 -3.68 27.19 4.52
N ILE A 147 -3.69 25.87 4.41
CA ILE A 147 -4.48 25.10 3.45
C ILE A 147 -5.62 24.35 4.16
N GLY A 148 -5.34 23.76 5.32
CA GLY A 148 -6.29 22.98 6.13
C GLY A 148 -7.22 23.85 7.00
N ARG A 149 -7.69 24.99 6.51
CA ARG A 149 -8.66 25.81 7.24
C ARG A 149 -9.96 25.03 7.45
N GLY A 150 -10.44 24.94 8.70
CA GLY A 150 -11.64 24.19 9.05
C GLY A 150 -11.41 22.73 9.46
N ILE A 151 -10.20 22.18 9.30
CA ILE A 151 -9.87 20.87 9.83
C ILE A 151 -9.68 20.98 11.36
N PRO A 152 -10.39 20.17 12.19
CA PRO A 152 -10.20 20.14 13.63
C PRO A 152 -8.74 19.83 14.03
N ALA A 153 -8.34 20.31 15.21
CA ALA A 153 -6.97 20.15 15.68
C ALA A 153 -6.60 18.68 15.93
N ASP A 154 -7.58 17.90 16.33
CA ASP A 154 -7.54 16.49 16.69
C ASP A 154 -7.96 15.57 15.55
N ALA A 155 -8.24 16.09 14.34
CA ALA A 155 -8.58 15.28 13.20
C ALA A 155 -7.43 14.32 12.87
N PRO A 156 -7.70 12.99 12.82
CA PRO A 156 -6.68 12.01 12.49
C PRO A 156 -6.22 12.16 11.04
N TYR A 157 -4.94 11.87 10.79
CA TYR A 157 -4.34 11.84 9.47
C TYR A 157 -4.21 10.38 9.01
N CYS A 158 -4.82 10.04 7.88
CA CYS A 158 -4.77 8.69 7.35
C CYS A 158 -3.49 8.40 6.58
N ASN A 159 -3.03 7.15 6.62
CA ASN A 159 -2.09 6.60 5.66
C ASN A 159 -2.87 5.93 4.51
N ALA A 160 -2.66 6.41 3.29
CA ALA A 160 -3.42 5.98 2.10
C ALA A 160 -2.86 4.73 1.42
N GLY A 161 -1.88 4.04 2.00
CA GLY A 161 -1.32 2.82 1.43
C GLY A 161 -2.25 1.60 1.51
N VAL A 162 -3.19 1.59 2.47
CA VAL A 162 -4.30 0.62 2.56
C VAL A 162 -5.59 1.40 2.66
N MET A 163 -6.48 1.23 1.67
CA MET A 163 -7.80 1.88 1.66
C MET A 163 -8.88 0.87 1.26
N LEU A 164 -9.87 0.69 2.12
CA LEU A 164 -11.11 0.01 1.78
C LEU A 164 -12.12 1.05 1.32
N ILE A 165 -12.54 1.01 0.07
CA ILE A 165 -13.32 2.07 -0.58
C ILE A 165 -14.71 1.57 -0.93
N ASP A 166 -15.75 2.29 -0.52
CA ASP A 166 -17.08 2.24 -1.13
C ASP A 166 -17.07 3.11 -2.38
N VAL A 167 -17.13 2.47 -3.54
CA VAL A 167 -16.97 3.12 -4.85
C VAL A 167 -18.09 4.12 -5.12
N GLU A 168 -19.31 3.79 -4.72
CA GLU A 168 -20.46 4.67 -4.93
C GLU A 168 -20.45 5.86 -3.98
N ALA A 169 -20.21 5.65 -2.69
CA ALA A 169 -20.10 6.74 -1.72
C ALA A 169 -18.95 7.69 -2.06
N TRP A 170 -17.81 7.15 -2.57
CA TRP A 170 -16.69 7.97 -3.05
C TRP A 170 -17.09 8.90 -4.20
N ARG A 171 -17.83 8.36 -5.20
CA ARG A 171 -18.35 9.16 -6.33
C ARG A 171 -19.32 10.23 -5.86
N GLN A 172 -20.35 9.84 -5.10
CA GLN A 172 -21.41 10.73 -4.63
C GLN A 172 -20.87 11.90 -3.79
N ARG A 173 -19.81 11.66 -3.02
CA ARG A 173 -19.18 12.69 -2.18
C ARG A 173 -18.12 13.50 -2.93
N GLY A 174 -17.84 13.22 -4.20
CA GLY A 174 -16.84 13.92 -5.00
C GLY A 174 -15.44 13.91 -4.37
N VAL A 175 -15.04 12.78 -3.75
CA VAL A 175 -13.74 12.68 -3.05
C VAL A 175 -12.57 12.91 -4.01
N ALA A 176 -12.63 12.27 -5.19
CA ALA A 176 -11.59 12.43 -6.21
C ALA A 176 -11.48 13.86 -6.72
N GLU A 177 -12.62 14.48 -7.02
CA GLU A 177 -12.69 15.85 -7.56
C GLU A 177 -12.05 16.83 -6.61
N ARG A 178 -12.41 16.79 -5.33
CA ARG A 178 -11.85 17.67 -4.30
C ARG A 178 -10.34 17.46 -4.15
N ALA A 179 -9.89 16.19 -4.13
CA ALA A 179 -8.47 15.86 -3.99
C ALA A 179 -7.66 16.32 -5.21
N LEU A 180 -8.18 16.12 -6.43
CA LEU A 180 -7.52 16.55 -7.67
C LEU A 180 -7.46 18.08 -7.80
N ASP A 181 -8.53 18.78 -7.42
CA ASP A 181 -8.53 20.24 -7.38
C ASP A 181 -7.51 20.78 -6.37
N PHE A 182 -7.36 20.11 -5.24
CA PHE A 182 -6.34 20.44 -4.25
C PHE A 182 -4.93 20.23 -4.83
N ILE A 183 -4.65 19.07 -5.42
CA ILE A 183 -3.37 18.77 -6.05
C ILE A 183 -3.04 19.82 -7.12
N GLY A 184 -3.99 20.21 -7.96
CA GLY A 184 -3.80 21.21 -9.00
C GLY A 184 -3.36 22.59 -8.49
N ARG A 185 -3.71 22.92 -7.23
CA ARG A 185 -3.35 24.22 -6.62
C ARG A 185 -2.01 24.22 -5.90
N ILE A 186 -1.53 23.07 -5.42
CA ILE A 186 -0.41 23.02 -4.47
C ILE A 186 0.59 21.89 -4.73
N ALA A 187 0.59 21.29 -5.92
CA ALA A 187 1.39 20.10 -6.23
C ALA A 187 2.90 20.24 -5.98
N ASP A 188 3.44 21.45 -6.09
CA ASP A 188 4.85 21.80 -5.80
C ASP A 188 5.19 21.79 -4.30
N ARG A 189 4.19 21.77 -3.43
CA ARG A 189 4.32 21.92 -1.96
C ARG A 189 3.91 20.69 -1.16
N VAL A 190 3.45 19.62 -1.80
CA VAL A 190 2.99 18.40 -1.13
C VAL A 190 4.12 17.38 -1.01
N ASP A 191 4.22 16.75 0.15
CA ASP A 191 5.18 15.67 0.42
C ASP A 191 4.63 14.28 0.01
N PHE A 192 3.29 14.08 0.09
CA PHE A 192 2.61 12.81 -0.17
C PHE A 192 1.35 13.04 -1.02
N LEU A 193 1.50 13.12 -2.33
CA LEU A 193 0.52 13.61 -3.31
C LEU A 193 -0.95 13.30 -2.98
N HIS A 194 -1.41 12.06 -3.20
CA HIS A 194 -2.81 11.67 -2.97
C HIS A 194 -3.17 11.58 -1.48
N GLN A 195 -2.26 11.09 -0.64
CA GLN A 195 -2.50 10.99 0.80
C GLN A 195 -2.75 12.35 1.43
N GLU A 196 -1.92 13.35 1.13
CA GLU A 196 -2.10 14.71 1.66
C GLU A 196 -3.37 15.36 1.11
N ALA A 197 -3.69 15.15 -0.17
CA ALA A 197 -4.91 15.66 -0.77
C ALA A 197 -6.17 15.07 -0.10
N LEU A 198 -6.21 13.77 0.16
CA LEU A 198 -7.30 13.12 0.87
C LEU A 198 -7.45 13.66 2.30
N ASN A 199 -6.36 13.79 3.04
CA ASN A 199 -6.38 14.35 4.39
C ASN A 199 -6.76 15.83 4.44
N ALA A 200 -6.44 16.60 3.40
CA ALA A 200 -6.79 18.01 3.32
C ALA A 200 -8.26 18.24 2.92
N THR A 201 -8.85 17.36 2.12
CA THR A 201 -10.16 17.63 1.48
C THR A 201 -11.27 16.65 1.87
N ALA A 202 -10.90 15.49 2.41
CA ALA A 202 -11.82 14.41 2.78
C ALA A 202 -11.52 13.84 4.19
N TRP A 203 -10.95 14.65 5.08
CA TRP A 203 -10.53 14.28 6.43
C TRP A 203 -11.66 13.68 7.29
N ASN A 204 -12.91 13.96 6.99
CA ASN A 204 -14.11 13.47 7.68
C ASN A 204 -14.92 12.43 6.89
N ASP A 205 -14.44 11.98 5.73
CA ASP A 205 -15.13 11.02 4.86
C ASP A 205 -14.63 9.58 5.06
N TRP A 206 -13.77 9.32 6.03
CA TRP A 206 -13.20 8.01 6.29
C TRP A 206 -13.38 7.53 7.74
N THR A 207 -13.20 6.23 7.95
CA THR A 207 -13.20 5.59 9.27
C THR A 207 -11.86 4.87 9.52
N PRO A 208 -11.35 4.89 10.77
CA PRO A 208 -10.07 4.24 11.08
C PRO A 208 -10.18 2.71 11.05
N LEU A 209 -9.20 2.08 10.37
CA LEU A 209 -8.92 0.66 10.46
C LEU A 209 -8.01 0.35 11.65
N ASP A 210 -8.02 -0.90 12.11
CA ASP A 210 -7.02 -1.40 13.05
C ASP A 210 -5.61 -1.20 12.47
N PRO A 211 -4.65 -0.62 13.24
CA PRO A 211 -3.28 -0.37 12.78
C PRO A 211 -2.53 -1.60 12.25
N ARG A 212 -2.95 -2.83 12.63
CA ARG A 212 -2.38 -4.07 12.10
C ARG A 212 -2.48 -4.21 10.58
N TRP A 213 -3.42 -3.52 9.95
CA TRP A 213 -3.67 -3.59 8.50
C TRP A 213 -2.77 -2.67 7.66
N ASN A 214 -1.94 -1.85 8.29
CA ASN A 214 -0.95 -1.03 7.59
C ASN A 214 0.23 -0.71 8.51
N LEU A 215 0.89 -1.75 9.00
CA LEU A 215 1.99 -1.61 9.95
C LEU A 215 3.28 -1.19 9.24
N PRO A 216 3.89 -0.03 9.55
CA PRO A 216 5.17 0.35 8.98
C PRO A 216 6.28 -0.66 9.34
N ALA A 217 7.05 -1.11 8.35
CA ALA A 217 8.13 -2.08 8.55
C ALA A 217 9.27 -1.57 9.44
N THR A 218 9.38 -0.25 9.61
CA THR A 218 10.39 0.41 10.46
C THR A 218 10.00 0.49 11.94
N VAL A 219 8.96 -0.25 12.36
CA VAL A 219 8.53 -0.33 13.75
C VAL A 219 9.69 -0.80 14.65
N GLY A 220 10.14 0.04 15.55
CA GLY A 220 11.19 -0.30 16.51
C GLY A 220 11.88 0.89 17.18
N ARG A 221 11.64 2.13 16.74
CA ARG A 221 12.40 3.25 17.30
C ARG A 221 11.61 4.35 18.03
N ARG A 222 10.29 4.54 17.79
CA ARG A 222 9.44 5.54 18.49
C ARG A 222 7.95 5.33 18.12
N PHE A 223 7.31 4.28 18.62
CA PHE A 223 5.88 4.09 18.41
C PHE A 223 5.14 4.03 19.74
N ASP A 224 3.89 4.47 19.72
CA ASP A 224 2.98 4.35 20.86
C ASP A 224 2.58 2.88 21.13
N GLN A 225 1.87 2.66 22.19
CA GLN A 225 1.45 1.32 22.63
C GLN A 225 0.58 0.61 21.57
N THR A 226 -0.27 1.36 20.86
CA THR A 226 -1.14 0.81 19.78
C THR A 226 -0.31 0.21 18.65
N SER A 227 0.79 0.86 18.27
CA SER A 227 1.71 0.34 17.25
C SER A 227 2.47 -0.89 17.74
N VAL A 228 2.75 -0.98 19.04
CA VAL A 228 3.39 -2.17 19.65
C VAL A 228 2.44 -3.36 19.63
N GLU A 229 1.17 -3.17 19.98
CA GLU A 229 0.13 -4.20 19.92
C GLU A 229 -0.13 -4.67 18.48
N ALA A 230 -0.28 -3.75 17.54
CA ALA A 230 -0.38 -4.06 16.11
C ALA A 230 0.83 -4.83 15.58
N ALA A 231 2.03 -4.55 16.12
CA ALA A 231 3.25 -5.27 15.78
C ALA A 231 3.28 -6.71 16.32
N ALA A 232 2.51 -7.04 17.35
CA ALA A 232 2.44 -8.41 17.88
C ALA A 232 1.74 -9.37 16.91
N ALA A 233 0.70 -8.90 16.20
CA ALA A 233 -0.06 -9.69 15.22
C ALA A 233 -0.34 -8.87 13.94
N PRO A 234 0.68 -8.57 13.12
CA PRO A 234 0.52 -7.76 11.94
C PRO A 234 -0.31 -8.49 10.88
N GLY A 235 -1.28 -7.79 10.29
CA GLY A 235 -2.03 -8.28 9.13
C GLY A 235 -1.33 -7.92 7.82
N ILE A 236 -0.94 -6.64 7.68
CA ILE A 236 -0.18 -6.14 6.52
C ILE A 236 0.99 -5.29 7.02
N VAL A 237 2.18 -5.61 6.56
CA VAL A 237 3.40 -4.82 6.78
C VAL A 237 3.68 -3.96 5.58
N HIS A 238 3.86 -2.66 5.77
CA HIS A 238 4.11 -1.68 4.73
C HIS A 238 5.56 -1.18 4.79
N PHE A 239 6.33 -1.40 3.73
CA PHE A 239 7.69 -0.90 3.60
C PHE A 239 7.70 0.55 3.08
N ALA A 240 6.91 1.41 3.72
CA ALA A 240 6.81 2.82 3.36
C ALA A 240 8.15 3.56 3.42
N GLY A 241 8.32 4.60 2.60
CA GLY A 241 9.51 5.44 2.60
C GLY A 241 10.67 4.90 1.75
N ARG A 242 11.92 5.28 2.11
CA ARG A 242 13.11 5.04 1.26
C ARG A 242 13.74 3.67 1.47
N MET A 243 13.53 3.04 2.61
CA MET A 243 14.13 1.74 2.93
C MET A 243 13.27 0.61 2.36
N LYS A 244 13.68 0.06 1.22
CA LYS A 244 12.95 -0.96 0.47
C LYS A 244 13.69 -2.28 0.52
N PRO A 245 13.02 -3.41 0.92
CA PRO A 245 13.66 -4.72 1.07
C PRO A 245 14.26 -5.27 -0.23
N TRP A 246 13.73 -4.87 -1.37
CA TRP A 246 14.26 -5.27 -2.69
C TRP A 246 15.42 -4.39 -3.21
N ARG A 247 15.76 -3.30 -2.53
CA ARG A 247 16.85 -2.40 -2.91
C ARG A 247 18.04 -2.47 -1.98
N MET A 248 17.82 -2.88 -0.75
CA MET A 248 18.84 -2.94 0.28
C MET A 248 18.51 -4.04 1.28
N ARG A 249 19.54 -4.59 1.90
CA ARG A 249 19.33 -5.47 3.05
C ARG A 249 18.66 -4.68 4.16
N ILE A 250 17.44 -5.06 4.51
CA ILE A 250 16.78 -4.56 5.72
C ILE A 250 17.03 -5.57 6.84
N ALA A 251 17.49 -5.05 7.99
CA ALA A 251 17.50 -5.81 9.22
C ALA A 251 16.14 -5.66 9.90
N GLY A 252 15.62 -6.75 10.50
CA GLY A 252 14.39 -6.72 11.26
C GLY A 252 13.50 -7.93 11.02
N ARG A 253 12.47 -8.08 11.86
CA ARG A 253 11.60 -9.26 11.92
C ARG A 253 10.86 -9.59 10.62
N PHE A 254 10.74 -8.65 9.70
CA PHE A 254 10.02 -8.84 8.43
C PHE A 254 10.95 -9.12 7.24
N ALA A 255 12.27 -9.09 7.43
CA ALA A 255 13.25 -9.37 6.38
C ALA A 255 13.13 -10.82 5.85
N ASP A 256 13.09 -11.80 6.74
CA ASP A 256 12.99 -13.22 6.38
C ASP A 256 11.64 -13.59 5.77
N PRO A 257 10.48 -13.18 6.34
CA PRO A 257 9.19 -13.36 5.69
C PRO A 257 9.17 -12.80 4.27
N TYR A 258 9.67 -11.58 4.06
CA TYR A 258 9.76 -10.96 2.74
C TYR A 258 10.65 -11.77 1.79
N ALA A 259 11.85 -12.17 2.22
CA ALA A 259 12.79 -12.92 1.41
C ALA A 259 12.23 -14.31 0.99
N ARG A 260 11.48 -14.97 1.87
CA ARG A 260 10.82 -16.24 1.54
C ARG A 260 9.78 -16.10 0.43
N VAL A 261 8.98 -15.04 0.46
CA VAL A 261 7.98 -14.77 -0.58
C VAL A 261 8.66 -14.35 -1.88
N LEU A 262 9.66 -13.47 -1.80
CA LEU A 262 10.47 -13.03 -2.94
C LEU A 262 11.06 -14.22 -3.71
N ALA A 263 11.58 -15.21 -3.00
CA ALA A 263 12.16 -16.41 -3.63
C ALA A 263 11.15 -17.25 -4.44
N ARG A 264 9.84 -17.13 -4.18
CA ARG A 264 8.80 -17.83 -4.94
C ARG A 264 8.42 -17.11 -6.24
N VAL A 265 8.55 -15.77 -6.28
CA VAL A 265 8.05 -14.95 -7.38
C VAL A 265 9.14 -14.41 -8.29
N VAL A 266 10.40 -14.39 -7.84
CA VAL A 266 11.51 -13.77 -8.58
C VAL A 266 11.67 -14.30 -10.01
N ASP A 267 11.36 -15.58 -10.24
CA ASP A 267 11.46 -16.20 -11.56
C ASP A 267 10.23 -16.01 -12.45
N ARG A 268 9.15 -15.44 -11.91
CA ARG A 268 7.93 -15.10 -12.66
C ARG A 268 8.04 -13.79 -13.45
N LEU A 269 9.02 -12.96 -13.12
CA LEU A 269 9.22 -11.65 -13.72
C LEU A 269 10.44 -11.59 -14.63
N PRO A 270 10.47 -10.69 -15.64
CA PRO A 270 11.62 -10.49 -16.51
C PRO A 270 12.91 -10.20 -15.75
N ALA A 271 14.04 -10.71 -16.24
CA ALA A 271 15.34 -10.55 -15.59
C ALA A 271 15.76 -9.08 -15.40
N GLN A 272 15.33 -8.18 -16.27
CA GLN A 272 15.57 -6.74 -16.17
C GLN A 272 14.90 -6.07 -14.97
N ASN A 273 13.85 -6.69 -14.43
CA ASN A 273 13.19 -6.24 -13.20
C ASN A 273 13.88 -6.79 -11.95
N ARG A 274 14.90 -7.65 -12.16
CA ARG A 274 15.79 -8.18 -11.14
C ARG A 274 17.07 -7.38 -11.22
N THR A 275 17.35 -6.49 -10.28
CA THR A 275 18.67 -5.86 -10.27
C THR A 275 19.73 -6.94 -9.96
N MET A 276 20.96 -6.84 -10.49
CA MET A 276 22.08 -7.71 -10.08
C MET A 276 22.25 -7.73 -8.57
N ARG A 277 21.85 -6.65 -7.92
CA ARG A 277 21.85 -6.49 -6.48
C ARG A 277 20.76 -7.35 -5.80
N ASP A 278 19.59 -7.55 -6.43
CA ASP A 278 18.50 -8.39 -5.91
C ASP A 278 18.91 -9.88 -6.00
N ALA A 279 19.61 -10.27 -7.06
CA ALA A 279 20.19 -11.60 -7.22
C ALA A 279 21.33 -11.86 -6.22
N LEU A 280 22.20 -10.86 -5.96
CA LEU A 280 23.27 -10.93 -4.97
C LEU A 280 22.72 -10.91 -3.53
N VAL A 281 21.66 -10.14 -3.25
CA VAL A 281 20.98 -10.12 -1.93
C VAL A 281 20.35 -11.49 -1.69
N SER A 282 19.68 -12.10 -2.66
CA SER A 282 19.10 -13.44 -2.57
C SER A 282 20.18 -14.52 -2.39
N LEU A 283 21.34 -14.41 -3.04
CA LEU A 283 22.46 -15.34 -2.89
C LEU A 283 23.17 -15.13 -1.55
N TYR A 284 23.41 -13.89 -1.15
CA TYR A 284 24.05 -13.50 0.10
C TYR A 284 23.19 -13.87 1.31
N ASP A 285 21.87 -13.71 1.25
CA ASP A 285 20.94 -14.15 2.30
C ASP A 285 20.86 -15.68 2.41
N ARG A 286 21.04 -16.42 1.30
CA ARG A 286 21.16 -17.88 1.36
C ARG A 286 22.46 -18.33 2.06
N VAL A 287 23.57 -17.65 1.78
CA VAL A 287 24.88 -17.98 2.34
C VAL A 287 25.01 -17.53 3.81
N LEU A 288 24.46 -16.37 4.18
CA LEU A 288 24.56 -15.85 5.54
C LEU A 288 23.53 -16.41 6.51
N ARG A 289 22.39 -16.94 6.03
CA ARG A 289 21.40 -17.62 6.89
C ARG A 289 22.03 -18.75 7.68
N ASP A 290 22.96 -19.47 7.04
CA ASP A 290 23.62 -20.62 7.66
C ASP A 290 24.76 -20.23 8.65
N TRP A 291 25.26 -18.97 8.59
CA TRP A 291 26.45 -18.56 9.33
C TRP A 291 26.27 -17.41 10.36
N CYS A 292 25.36 -16.47 10.16
CA CYS A 292 25.29 -15.24 11.01
C CYS A 292 24.01 -15.11 11.86
N TYR A 293 22.96 -15.87 11.61
CA TYR A 293 21.65 -15.72 12.25
C TYR A 293 21.53 -16.19 13.72
N PRO A 294 22.37 -17.09 14.26
CA PRO A 294 22.25 -17.47 15.66
C PRO A 294 22.44 -16.31 16.63
N TRP A 295 23.26 -15.30 16.25
CA TRP A 295 23.64 -14.20 17.14
C TRP A 295 22.63 -13.06 17.20
N GLU A 296 21.98 -12.71 16.08
CA GLU A 296 20.98 -11.63 16.05
C GLU A 296 19.68 -12.05 16.77
N ARG A 297 19.27 -13.30 16.67
CA ARG A 297 18.14 -13.88 17.41
C ARG A 297 18.36 -13.80 18.93
N PHE A 298 19.58 -14.09 19.38
CA PHE A 298 19.96 -14.04 20.79
C PHE A 298 19.96 -12.61 21.37
N ILE A 299 20.32 -11.60 20.60
CA ILE A 299 20.33 -10.19 21.03
C ILE A 299 18.88 -9.63 21.08
N TRP A 300 18.01 -10.07 20.20
CA TRP A 300 16.61 -9.60 20.14
C TRP A 300 15.73 -10.20 21.25
N GLU A 301 15.86 -11.48 21.50
CA GLU A 301 15.13 -12.16 22.59
C GLU A 301 15.46 -11.60 23.98
N ARG A 302 16.63 -11.04 24.17
CA ARG A 302 17.01 -10.38 25.45
C ARG A 302 16.62 -8.90 25.57
N ARG A 303 16.13 -8.24 24.51
CA ARG A 303 15.70 -6.84 24.56
C ARG A 303 14.17 -6.67 24.66
N LEU A 304 13.44 -7.76 24.67
CA LEU A 304 11.98 -7.80 24.84
C LEU A 304 11.55 -8.40 26.20
N LEU A 305 12.51 -8.70 27.08
CA LEU A 305 12.36 -8.95 28.51
C LEU A 305 12.92 -7.74 29.28
#